data_765edc861501a9d19f7bf6e6e4468b5e
#
_entry.id   765edc861501a9d19f7bf6e6e4468b5e
#
_cell.length_a   1.000
_cell.length_b   1.000
_cell.length_c   1.000
_cell.angle_alpha   90.00
_cell.angle_beta   90.00
_cell.angle_gamma   90.00
#
_symmetry.space_group_name_H-M   'P 1'
#
loop_
_entity.id
_entity.type
_entity.pdbx_description
1 polymer ?
#
loop_
_entity_poly.entity_id
_entity_poly.type
_entity_poly.pdbx_seq_one_letter_code
_entity_poly.pdbx_strand_id
1 'polypeptide(L)'
;QLTFGISVPALPHLRSGKLKGLAVGTLKRAELLPDIPTLDEAGIKGYDASNWYAIATAAGTPPAVVMKLHNEIVRYFKMPDTQKQVTTMGAVIDLKTPDEMRKIILADIAKWTKVAIDTRMPRSVD
;
A
#
# COMPACT_ATOMS: atom_id res chain seq x y z
N GLN A 1 17.83 -4.99 17.16
CA GLN A 1 17.44 -3.84 16.33
C GLN A 1 16.00 -4.00 15.88
N LEU A 2 15.25 -2.92 15.81
CA LEU A 2 13.89 -2.84 15.28
C LEU A 2 13.92 -2.11 13.94
N THR A 3 13.14 -2.57 12.96
CA THR A 3 13.00 -1.90 11.68
C THR A 3 11.54 -1.92 11.22
N PHE A 4 11.13 -0.86 10.55
CA PHE A 4 9.91 -0.83 9.75
C PHE A 4 10.30 -1.05 8.29
N GLY A 5 9.65 -1.98 7.63
CA GLY A 5 9.99 -2.33 6.26
C GLY A 5 8.77 -2.82 5.47
N ILE A 6 8.94 -2.88 4.15
CA ILE A 6 7.93 -3.47 3.26
C ILE A 6 7.98 -4.99 3.43
N SER A 7 6.81 -5.64 3.52
CA SER A 7 6.69 -7.07 3.78
C SER A 7 7.32 -7.95 2.69
N VAL A 8 7.20 -7.57 1.44
CA VAL A 8 7.67 -8.39 0.29
C VAL A 8 9.15 -8.74 0.38
N PRO A 9 10.10 -7.79 0.50
CA PRO A 9 11.51 -8.14 0.66
C PRO A 9 11.83 -8.78 2.01
N ALA A 10 10.98 -8.62 3.04
CA ALA A 10 11.19 -9.24 4.34
C ALA A 10 10.75 -10.72 4.39
N LEU A 11 9.85 -11.16 3.51
CA LEU A 11 9.28 -12.52 3.52
C LEU A 11 10.32 -13.64 3.58
N PRO A 12 11.40 -13.67 2.77
CA PRO A 12 12.40 -14.73 2.85
C PRO A 12 13.11 -14.79 4.20
N HIS A 13 13.32 -13.62 4.81
CA HIS A 13 14.00 -13.52 6.12
C HIS A 13 13.07 -13.90 7.26
N LEU A 14 11.78 -13.60 7.17
CA LEU A 14 10.77 -14.05 8.13
C LEU A 14 10.62 -15.58 8.07
N ARG A 15 10.54 -16.16 6.86
CA ARG A 15 10.43 -17.61 6.66
C ARG A 15 11.66 -18.37 7.12
N SER A 16 12.84 -17.80 6.97
CA SER A 16 14.11 -18.42 7.42
C SER A 16 14.41 -18.17 8.91
N GLY A 17 13.55 -17.46 9.65
CA GLY A 17 13.73 -17.14 11.06
C GLY A 17 14.82 -16.08 11.35
N LYS A 18 15.41 -15.48 10.31
CA LYS A 18 16.40 -14.39 10.46
C LYS A 18 15.77 -13.09 10.97
N LEU A 19 14.48 -12.90 10.68
CA LEU A 19 13.67 -11.81 11.22
C LEU A 19 12.49 -12.39 11.98
N LYS A 20 12.10 -11.71 13.06
CA LYS A 20 10.85 -11.95 13.77
C LYS A 20 9.85 -10.86 13.42
N GLY A 21 8.73 -11.22 12.78
CA GLY A 21 7.62 -10.31 12.55
C GLY A 21 6.90 -10.02 13.87
N LEU A 22 6.76 -8.75 14.20
CA LEU A 22 6.06 -8.31 15.41
C LEU A 22 4.63 -7.89 15.12
N ALA A 23 4.42 -7.13 14.07
CA ALA A 23 3.11 -6.71 13.59
C ALA A 23 3.19 -6.23 12.14
N VAL A 24 2.04 -6.17 11.45
CA VAL A 24 1.89 -5.51 10.15
C VAL A 24 1.18 -4.17 10.32
N GLY A 25 1.54 -3.18 9.48
CA GLY A 25 1.04 -1.81 9.55
C GLY A 25 -0.27 -1.58 8.79
N THR A 26 -0.99 -2.64 8.42
CA THR A 26 -2.27 -2.60 7.72
C THR A 26 -3.42 -2.88 8.68
N LEU A 27 -4.66 -2.44 8.37
CA LEU A 27 -5.85 -2.72 9.19
C LEU A 27 -6.24 -4.21 9.19
N LYS A 28 -5.83 -4.96 8.18
CA LYS A 28 -6.05 -6.40 8.08
C LYS A 28 -4.72 -7.12 8.05
N ARG A 29 -4.64 -8.32 8.59
CA ARG A 29 -3.45 -9.17 8.50
C ARG A 29 -3.11 -9.44 7.03
N ALA A 30 -1.80 -9.50 6.74
CA ALA A 30 -1.33 -9.86 5.40
C ALA A 30 -1.59 -11.35 5.14
N GLU A 31 -2.16 -11.69 3.97
CA GLU A 31 -2.48 -13.08 3.60
C GLU A 31 -1.25 -14.02 3.65
N LEU A 32 -0.07 -13.50 3.28
CA LEU A 32 1.17 -14.26 3.33
C LEU A 32 1.81 -14.34 4.73
N LEU A 33 1.25 -13.64 5.72
CA LEU A 33 1.73 -13.56 7.10
C LEU A 33 0.54 -13.63 8.09
N PRO A 34 -0.30 -14.67 8.01
CA PRO A 34 -1.54 -14.75 8.79
C PRO A 34 -1.31 -14.81 10.31
N ASP A 35 -0.15 -15.29 10.72
CA ASP A 35 0.22 -15.42 12.14
C ASP A 35 0.73 -14.11 12.76
N ILE A 36 1.04 -13.10 11.93
CA ILE A 36 1.53 -11.81 12.42
C ILE A 36 0.33 -10.86 12.60
N PRO A 37 0.09 -10.36 13.83
CA PRO A 37 -1.03 -9.46 14.10
C PRO A 37 -0.84 -8.11 13.41
N THR A 38 -1.91 -7.33 13.30
CA THR A 38 -1.81 -5.92 12.93
C THR A 38 -1.36 -5.07 14.12
N LEU A 39 -0.86 -3.86 13.88
CA LEU A 39 -0.58 -2.91 14.95
C LEU A 39 -1.85 -2.50 15.71
N ASP A 40 -3.00 -2.47 15.02
CA ASP A 40 -4.29 -2.23 15.66
C ASP A 40 -4.67 -3.36 16.64
N GLU A 41 -4.51 -4.63 16.23
CA GLU A 41 -4.70 -5.80 17.10
C GLU A 41 -3.72 -5.81 18.29
N ALA A 42 -2.48 -5.34 18.06
CA ALA A 42 -1.45 -5.23 19.09
C ALA A 42 -1.63 -4.04 20.06
N GLY A 43 -2.72 -3.27 19.93
CA GLY A 43 -3.11 -2.21 20.86
C GLY A 43 -2.89 -0.78 20.36
N ILE A 44 -2.28 -0.57 19.19
CA ILE A 44 -2.14 0.77 18.58
C ILE A 44 -3.36 1.02 17.70
N LYS A 45 -4.46 1.41 18.35
CA LYS A 45 -5.77 1.53 17.70
C LYS A 45 -5.79 2.53 16.54
N GLY A 46 -6.42 2.13 15.44
CA GLY A 46 -6.57 2.95 14.24
C GLY A 46 -5.27 3.11 13.44
N TYR A 47 -4.22 2.37 13.78
CA TYR A 47 -2.98 2.44 13.01
C TYR A 47 -3.17 1.83 11.62
N ASP A 48 -2.95 2.65 10.60
CA ASP A 48 -2.92 2.23 9.21
C ASP A 48 -1.85 3.01 8.45
N ALA A 49 -0.80 2.32 8.05
CA ALA A 49 0.27 2.82 7.19
C ALA A 49 0.41 1.93 5.96
N SER A 50 -0.73 1.58 5.36
CA SER A 50 -0.77 0.78 4.13
C SER A 50 -0.05 1.50 2.99
N ASN A 51 0.78 0.76 2.27
CA ASN A 51 1.37 1.23 1.02
C ASN A 51 0.45 0.87 -0.15
N TRP A 52 0.34 1.80 -1.10
CA TRP A 52 -0.37 1.56 -2.35
C TRP A 52 0.46 2.04 -3.55
N TYR A 53 0.18 1.46 -4.70
CA TYR A 53 0.78 1.84 -5.97
C TYR A 53 -0.32 2.28 -6.93
N ALA A 54 -0.06 3.31 -7.70
CA ALA A 54 -0.99 3.82 -8.70
C ALA A 54 -0.25 4.17 -9.98
N ILE A 55 -1.00 4.17 -11.09
CA ILE A 55 -0.55 4.66 -12.39
C ILE A 55 -1.20 6.03 -12.58
N ALA A 56 -0.40 7.03 -12.91
CA ALA A 56 -0.85 8.38 -13.15
C ALA A 56 -0.57 8.82 -14.59
N THR A 57 -1.37 9.74 -15.09
CA THR A 57 -1.17 10.42 -16.37
C THR A 57 -0.82 11.89 -16.13
N ALA A 58 -0.30 12.57 -17.15
CA ALA A 58 -0.04 14.00 -17.08
C ALA A 58 -1.32 14.80 -16.80
N ALA A 59 -1.19 15.93 -16.12
CA ALA A 59 -2.31 16.86 -15.93
C ALA A 59 -2.87 17.31 -17.30
N GLY A 60 -4.19 17.39 -17.38
CA GLY A 60 -4.87 17.77 -18.64
C GLY A 60 -5.07 16.62 -19.64
N THR A 61 -4.67 15.38 -19.31
CA THR A 61 -5.01 14.22 -20.16
C THR A 61 -6.53 14.10 -20.32
N PRO A 62 -7.04 14.01 -21.58
CA PRO A 62 -8.48 13.93 -21.82
C PRO A 62 -9.11 12.75 -21.06
N PRO A 63 -10.29 12.93 -20.44
CA PRO A 63 -10.96 11.90 -19.66
C PRO A 63 -11.16 10.58 -20.42
N ALA A 64 -11.46 10.63 -21.71
CA ALA A 64 -11.61 9.44 -22.55
C ALA A 64 -10.32 8.60 -22.63
N VAL A 65 -9.15 9.25 -22.66
CA VAL A 65 -7.85 8.57 -22.67
C VAL A 65 -7.59 7.93 -21.30
N VAL A 66 -7.86 8.66 -20.19
CA VAL A 66 -7.74 8.14 -18.83
C VAL A 66 -8.60 6.90 -18.65
N MET A 67 -9.87 6.95 -19.07
CA MET A 67 -10.79 5.81 -18.97
C MET A 67 -10.36 4.62 -19.84
N LYS A 68 -9.83 4.86 -21.04
CA LYS A 68 -9.30 3.79 -21.89
C LYS A 68 -8.13 3.08 -21.20
N LEU A 69 -7.18 3.83 -20.66
CA LEU A 69 -6.04 3.28 -19.91
C LEU A 69 -6.52 2.51 -18.67
N HIS A 70 -7.42 3.09 -17.89
CA HIS A 70 -8.01 2.44 -16.73
C HIS A 70 -8.63 1.08 -17.09
N ASN A 71 -9.45 1.02 -18.13
CA ASN A 71 -10.12 -0.21 -18.54
C ASN A 71 -9.11 -1.29 -18.98
N GLU A 72 -8.04 -0.94 -19.69
CA GLU A 72 -6.99 -1.88 -20.06
C GLU A 72 -6.20 -2.38 -18.85
N ILE A 73 -5.88 -1.51 -17.90
CA ILE A 73 -5.22 -1.87 -16.64
C ILE A 73 -6.11 -2.83 -15.83
N VAL A 74 -7.40 -2.51 -15.69
CA VAL A 74 -8.36 -3.38 -14.99
C VAL A 74 -8.44 -4.75 -15.67
N ARG A 75 -8.50 -4.79 -17.00
CA ARG A 75 -8.52 -6.03 -17.77
C ARG A 75 -7.27 -6.87 -17.50
N TYR A 76 -6.08 -6.24 -17.53
CA TYR A 76 -4.80 -6.91 -17.27
C TYR A 76 -4.73 -7.51 -15.87
N PHE A 77 -5.09 -6.74 -14.84
CA PHE A 77 -5.06 -7.21 -13.45
C PHE A 77 -6.16 -8.23 -13.09
N LYS A 78 -7.18 -8.38 -13.94
CA LYS A 78 -8.17 -9.47 -13.82
C LYS A 78 -7.71 -10.80 -14.45
N MET A 79 -6.62 -10.83 -15.19
CA MET A 79 -6.08 -12.06 -15.76
C MET A 79 -5.56 -12.99 -14.66
N PRO A 80 -5.90 -14.30 -14.69
CA PRO A 80 -5.50 -15.24 -13.64
C PRO A 80 -4.00 -15.29 -13.37
N ASP A 81 -3.19 -15.26 -14.43
CA ASP A 81 -1.74 -15.29 -14.32
C ASP A 81 -1.19 -14.04 -13.64
N THR A 82 -1.74 -12.86 -13.95
CA THR A 82 -1.37 -11.60 -13.31
C THR A 82 -1.74 -11.62 -11.82
N GLN A 83 -2.94 -12.08 -11.49
CA GLN A 83 -3.37 -12.22 -10.11
C GLN A 83 -2.44 -13.13 -9.30
N LYS A 84 -2.09 -14.29 -9.87
CA LYS A 84 -1.17 -15.23 -9.25
C LYS A 84 0.22 -14.61 -9.02
N GLN A 85 0.75 -13.90 -10.01
CA GLN A 85 2.05 -13.22 -9.88
C GLN A 85 2.02 -12.17 -8.75
N VAL A 86 1.01 -11.31 -8.74
CA VAL A 86 0.87 -10.23 -7.73
C VAL A 86 0.73 -10.82 -6.33
N THR A 87 -0.11 -11.85 -6.15
CA THR A 87 -0.26 -12.53 -4.85
C THR A 87 1.05 -13.19 -4.41
N THR A 88 1.78 -13.82 -5.33
CA THR A 88 3.09 -14.43 -5.01
C THR A 88 4.11 -13.39 -4.52
N MET A 89 4.01 -12.16 -5.03
CA MET A 89 4.83 -11.02 -4.60
C MET A 89 4.37 -10.43 -3.26
N GLY A 90 3.26 -10.90 -2.68
CA GLY A 90 2.74 -10.40 -1.41
C GLY A 90 1.96 -9.10 -1.51
N ALA A 91 1.54 -8.73 -2.71
CA ALA A 91 0.68 -7.58 -2.94
C ALA A 91 -0.78 -8.00 -3.13
N VAL A 92 -1.69 -7.08 -2.83
CA VAL A 92 -3.14 -7.24 -3.02
C VAL A 92 -3.57 -6.36 -4.18
N ILE A 93 -4.35 -6.93 -5.11
CA ILE A 93 -4.93 -6.16 -6.20
C ILE A 93 -6.21 -5.49 -5.70
N ASP A 94 -6.18 -4.17 -5.62
CA ASP A 94 -7.31 -3.33 -5.24
C ASP A 94 -7.57 -2.28 -6.33
N LEU A 95 -8.40 -2.65 -7.31
CA LEU A 95 -8.67 -1.84 -8.49
C LEU A 95 -9.67 -0.72 -8.16
N LYS A 96 -9.17 0.49 -8.11
CA LYS A 96 -9.95 1.71 -7.88
C LYS A 96 -10.21 2.46 -9.18
N THR A 97 -11.36 3.08 -9.29
CA THR A 97 -11.63 4.07 -10.34
C THR A 97 -10.75 5.31 -10.17
N PRO A 98 -10.53 6.12 -11.22
CA PRO A 98 -9.78 7.37 -11.10
C PRO A 98 -10.29 8.30 -10.00
N ASP A 99 -11.61 8.40 -9.82
CA ASP A 99 -12.23 9.24 -8.78
C ASP A 99 -12.01 8.68 -7.36
N GLU A 100 -12.11 7.36 -7.19
CA GLU A 100 -11.80 6.71 -5.91
C GLU A 100 -10.33 6.88 -5.56
N MET A 101 -9.43 6.71 -6.53
CA MET A 101 -8.00 6.90 -6.31
C MET A 101 -7.68 8.34 -5.93
N ARG A 102 -8.32 9.32 -6.58
CA ARG A 102 -8.18 10.74 -6.21
C ARG A 102 -8.56 11.00 -4.75
N LYS A 103 -9.66 10.39 -4.27
CA LYS A 103 -10.08 10.53 -2.86
C LYS A 103 -9.05 9.95 -1.90
N ILE A 104 -8.50 8.78 -2.23
CA ILE A 104 -7.44 8.14 -1.44
C ILE A 104 -6.21 9.05 -1.35
N ILE A 105 -5.73 9.57 -2.49
CA ILE A 105 -4.58 10.48 -2.54
C ILE A 105 -4.81 11.70 -1.66
N LEU A 106 -5.97 12.35 -1.76
CA LEU A 106 -6.28 13.55 -0.97
C LEU A 106 -6.36 13.23 0.53
N ALA A 107 -6.93 12.09 0.90
CA ALA A 107 -6.99 11.64 2.29
C ALA A 107 -5.59 11.36 2.86
N ASP A 108 -4.73 10.69 2.08
CA ASP A 108 -3.35 10.42 2.48
C ASP A 108 -2.51 11.68 2.59
N ILE A 109 -2.66 12.63 1.68
CA ILE A 109 -2.00 13.95 1.79
C ILE A 109 -2.40 14.63 3.10
N ALA A 110 -3.68 14.67 3.44
CA ALA A 110 -4.15 15.29 4.68
C ALA A 110 -3.61 14.56 5.92
N LYS A 111 -3.66 13.22 5.94
CA LYS A 111 -3.16 12.36 7.00
C LYS A 111 -1.66 12.58 7.23
N TRP A 112 -0.85 12.45 6.20
CA TRP A 112 0.59 12.55 6.34
C TRP A 112 1.08 13.97 6.58
N THR A 113 0.37 14.99 6.07
CA THR A 113 0.61 16.38 6.43
C THR A 113 0.41 16.60 7.93
N LYS A 114 -0.69 16.07 8.49
CA LYS A 114 -0.94 16.16 9.94
C LYS A 114 0.18 15.46 10.72
N VAL A 115 0.58 14.25 10.35
CA VAL A 115 1.66 13.51 11.02
C VAL A 115 2.96 14.33 10.98
N ALA A 116 3.33 14.88 9.82
CA ALA A 116 4.54 15.68 9.68
C ALA A 116 4.55 16.92 10.58
N ILE A 117 3.40 17.58 10.72
CA ILE A 117 3.24 18.73 11.61
C ILE A 117 3.35 18.30 13.09
N ASP A 118 2.59 17.29 13.49
CA ASP A 118 2.52 16.82 14.88
C ASP A 118 3.89 16.27 15.37
N THR A 119 4.65 15.65 14.48
CA THR A 119 6.00 15.11 14.79
C THR A 119 7.12 16.13 14.59
N ARG A 120 6.81 17.35 14.17
CA ARG A 120 7.80 18.40 13.85
C ARG A 120 8.86 17.91 12.87
N MET A 121 8.45 17.14 11.87
CA MET A 121 9.36 16.62 10.87
C MET A 121 10.04 17.78 10.12
N PRO A 122 11.38 17.81 10.02
CA PRO A 122 12.05 18.89 9.32
C PRO A 122 11.61 18.89 7.85
N ARG A 123 11.27 20.07 7.32
CA ARG A 123 11.05 20.22 5.88
C ARG A 123 12.40 20.05 5.21
N SER A 124 12.55 19.09 4.31
CA SER A 124 13.68 19.11 3.38
C SER A 124 13.47 20.33 2.47
N VAL A 125 14.35 21.32 2.62
CA VAL A 125 14.44 22.45 1.72
C VAL A 125 15.51 22.07 0.72
N ASP A 126 15.10 21.58 -0.46
CA ASP A 126 15.91 21.54 -1.67
C ASP A 126 15.15 22.25 -2.79
#